data_c495dd84a784a529afedb8418b70c34d
#
_entry.id   c495dd84a784a529afedb8418b70c34d
#
_cell.length_a   1.000
_cell.length_b   1.000
_cell.length_c   1.000
_cell.angle_alpha   90.00
_cell.angle_beta   90.00
_cell.angle_gamma   90.00
#
_symmetry.space_group_name_H-M   'P 1'
#
loop_
_entity.id
_entity.type
_entity.pdbx_description
1 polymer ?
#
loop_
_entity_poly.entity_id
_entity_poly.type
_entity_poly.pdbx_seq_one_letter_code
_entity_poly.pdbx_strand_id
1 'polypeptide(L)'
;MADIYAENGASAISVLTDEKFFMGNLETLRELCFTRRSNLPLLRKDFIIHEAQLYESRASGADAILLIAAALLDDEHLADLHALAIELGLTPLVEVHNAVETERALQLKDIHLIGINNRDLTTFDVSLRTTEQLRPMIPPEITIVAESGIYTAGDVERLARVSVDAILVGEALITAPDIALKVRELSGLNVETL
;
A
#
# COMPACT_ATOMS: atom_id res chain seq x y z
N MET A 1 11.48 -10.58 -10.11
CA MET A 1 10.36 -9.61 -10.15
C MET A 1 10.73 -8.30 -9.47
N ALA A 2 11.26 -8.29 -8.26
CA ALA A 2 11.68 -7.06 -7.56
C ALA A 2 12.64 -6.19 -8.39
N ASP A 3 13.63 -6.82 -9.06
CA ASP A 3 14.56 -6.09 -9.94
C ASP A 3 13.83 -5.40 -11.10
N ILE A 4 12.86 -6.09 -11.71
CA ILE A 4 12.04 -5.52 -12.80
C ILE A 4 11.28 -4.30 -12.29
N TYR A 5 10.70 -4.35 -11.10
CA TYR A 5 10.00 -3.20 -10.53
C TYR A 5 10.95 -2.03 -10.29
N ALA A 6 12.10 -2.28 -9.65
CA ALA A 6 13.09 -1.25 -9.32
C ALA A 6 13.67 -0.58 -10.57
N GLU A 7 13.99 -1.35 -11.60
CA GLU A 7 14.59 -0.85 -12.84
C GLU A 7 13.60 -0.09 -13.74
N ASN A 8 12.28 -0.23 -13.48
CA ASN A 8 11.25 0.34 -14.32
C ASN A 8 10.38 1.40 -13.62
N GLY A 9 10.85 1.97 -12.49
CA GLY A 9 10.26 3.17 -11.91
C GLY A 9 9.35 2.95 -10.69
N ALA A 10 9.33 1.75 -10.11
CA ALA A 10 8.71 1.57 -8.81
C ALA A 10 9.48 2.33 -7.73
N SER A 11 8.78 2.96 -6.78
CA SER A 11 9.37 3.68 -5.66
C SER A 11 9.41 2.84 -4.37
N ALA A 12 8.60 1.79 -4.29
CA ALA A 12 8.54 0.84 -3.19
C ALA A 12 8.01 -0.51 -3.69
N ILE A 13 8.18 -1.57 -2.93
CA ILE A 13 7.66 -2.89 -3.25
C ILE A 13 6.74 -3.38 -2.14
N SER A 14 5.52 -3.76 -2.49
CA SER A 14 4.57 -4.43 -1.61
C SER A 14 4.76 -5.94 -1.70
N VAL A 15 4.97 -6.58 -0.56
CA VAL A 15 5.19 -8.03 -0.46
C VAL A 15 4.02 -8.66 0.30
N LEU A 16 3.26 -9.52 -0.38
CA LEU A 16 2.20 -10.31 0.25
C LEU A 16 2.84 -11.36 1.16
N THR A 17 2.46 -11.37 2.45
CA THR A 17 2.99 -12.32 3.43
C THR A 17 1.92 -13.20 4.07
N ASP A 18 0.65 -12.92 3.85
CA ASP A 18 -0.45 -13.79 4.25
C ASP A 18 -0.46 -15.08 3.41
N GLU A 19 -0.34 -16.23 4.09
CA GLU A 19 -0.27 -17.54 3.44
C GLU A 19 -1.66 -18.06 3.03
N LYS A 20 -2.69 -17.73 3.81
CA LYS A 20 -4.00 -18.36 3.70
C LYS A 20 -4.85 -17.78 2.57
N PHE A 21 -4.86 -16.46 2.42
CA PHE A 21 -5.75 -15.77 1.48
C PHE A 21 -5.03 -15.33 0.22
N PHE A 22 -3.75 -14.94 0.34
CA PHE A 22 -2.98 -14.40 -0.77
C PHE A 22 -1.83 -15.30 -1.21
N MET A 23 -1.66 -16.49 -0.61
CA MET A 23 -0.56 -17.42 -0.91
C MET A 23 0.81 -16.75 -0.83
N GLY A 24 0.92 -15.73 0.04
CA GLY A 24 2.16 -15.02 0.32
C GLY A 24 3.07 -15.80 1.24
N ASN A 25 4.23 -15.26 1.54
CA ASN A 25 5.18 -15.88 2.46
C ASN A 25 6.10 -14.82 3.06
N LEU A 26 6.25 -14.84 4.38
CA LEU A 26 7.14 -13.93 5.11
C LEU A 26 8.62 -14.14 4.72
N GLU A 27 8.99 -15.36 4.33
CA GLU A 27 10.35 -15.65 3.87
C GLU A 27 10.71 -14.87 2.60
N THR A 28 9.74 -14.65 1.71
CA THR A 28 9.93 -13.79 0.52
C THR A 28 10.34 -12.36 0.91
N LEU A 29 9.71 -11.79 1.96
CA LEU A 29 10.10 -10.48 2.48
C LEU A 29 11.54 -10.50 3.00
N ARG A 30 11.90 -11.53 3.80
CA ARG A 30 13.25 -11.71 4.32
C ARG A 30 14.29 -11.83 3.22
N GLU A 31 14.04 -12.67 2.23
CA GLU A 31 14.94 -12.85 1.08
C GLU A 31 15.17 -11.55 0.33
N LEU A 32 14.11 -10.77 0.07
CA LEU A 32 14.24 -9.47 -0.60
C LEU A 32 15.07 -8.49 0.22
N CYS A 33 14.86 -8.44 1.52
CA CYS A 33 15.63 -7.61 2.43
C CYS A 33 17.12 -8.01 2.47
N PHE A 34 17.41 -9.30 2.67
CA PHE A 34 18.78 -9.79 2.83
C PHE A 34 19.59 -9.73 1.52
N THR A 35 18.95 -10.02 0.39
CA THR A 35 19.64 -10.01 -0.90
C THR A 35 19.87 -8.60 -1.43
N ARG A 36 19.19 -7.59 -0.88
CA ARG A 36 19.21 -6.19 -1.33
C ARG A 36 19.15 -6.04 -2.85
N ARG A 37 18.41 -6.92 -3.51
CA ARG A 37 18.25 -6.91 -4.98
C ARG A 37 17.63 -5.62 -5.47
N SER A 38 16.78 -4.99 -4.66
CA SER A 38 16.36 -3.62 -4.86
C SER A 38 16.69 -2.80 -3.62
N ASN A 39 17.12 -1.55 -3.80
CA ASN A 39 17.27 -0.60 -2.69
C ASN A 39 15.93 0.08 -2.34
N LEU A 40 14.81 -0.46 -2.84
CA LEU A 40 13.49 0.09 -2.61
C LEU A 40 12.94 -0.32 -1.24
N PRO A 41 12.19 0.57 -0.58
CA PRO A 41 11.46 0.23 0.64
C PRO A 41 10.49 -0.93 0.43
N LEU A 42 10.37 -1.79 1.44
CA LEU A 42 9.52 -2.97 1.44
C LEU A 42 8.32 -2.78 2.36
N LEU A 43 7.12 -2.85 1.81
CA LEU A 43 5.86 -2.89 2.56
C LEU A 43 5.45 -4.34 2.81
N ARG A 44 5.32 -4.75 4.07
CA ARG A 44 4.63 -6.01 4.43
C ARG A 44 3.13 -5.82 4.23
N LYS A 45 2.56 -6.47 3.23
CA LYS A 45 1.13 -6.47 2.95
C LYS A 45 0.50 -7.73 3.51
N ASP A 46 -0.13 -7.59 4.68
CA ASP A 46 -0.69 -8.67 5.49
C ASP A 46 -1.87 -8.14 6.33
N PHE A 47 -2.66 -9.02 6.93
CA PHE A 47 -3.62 -8.68 7.97
C PHE A 47 -2.91 -8.57 9.32
N ILE A 48 -2.40 -7.40 9.64
CA ILE A 48 -1.72 -7.13 10.92
C ILE A 48 -2.76 -6.75 11.95
N ILE A 49 -2.95 -7.63 12.93
CA ILE A 49 -3.96 -7.51 14.00
C ILE A 49 -3.39 -7.74 15.39
N HIS A 50 -2.08 -7.95 15.51
CA HIS A 50 -1.42 -8.22 16.79
C HIS A 50 -0.01 -7.64 16.81
N GLU A 51 0.43 -7.13 17.96
CA GLU A 51 1.74 -6.52 18.16
C GLU A 51 2.91 -7.43 17.75
N ALA A 52 2.82 -8.74 17.99
CA ALA A 52 3.85 -9.69 17.61
C ALA A 52 4.17 -9.65 16.11
N GLN A 53 3.16 -9.35 15.25
CA GLN A 53 3.37 -9.22 13.80
C GLN A 53 4.19 -7.96 13.45
N LEU A 54 4.15 -6.92 14.27
CA LEU A 54 4.98 -5.72 14.08
C LEU A 54 6.46 -6.02 14.37
N TYR A 55 6.74 -6.69 15.49
CA TYR A 55 8.11 -7.16 15.80
C TYR A 55 8.63 -8.12 14.73
N GLU A 56 7.78 -9.03 14.28
CA GLU A 56 8.11 -9.96 13.20
C GLU A 56 8.40 -9.23 11.87
N SER A 57 7.60 -8.21 11.53
CA SER A 57 7.80 -7.36 10.34
C SER A 57 9.16 -6.68 10.39
N ARG A 58 9.46 -6.05 11.54
CA ARG A 58 10.74 -5.36 11.73
C ARG A 58 11.92 -6.31 11.65
N ALA A 59 11.84 -7.47 12.32
CA ALA A 59 12.88 -8.52 12.30
C ALA A 59 13.06 -9.13 10.90
N SER A 60 12.02 -9.12 10.07
CA SER A 60 12.05 -9.59 8.68
C SER A 60 12.54 -8.54 7.68
N GLY A 61 12.82 -7.31 8.14
CA GLY A 61 13.39 -6.25 7.34
C GLY A 61 12.36 -5.41 6.57
N ALA A 62 11.09 -5.40 6.99
CA ALA A 62 10.11 -4.46 6.46
C ALA A 62 10.49 -3.01 6.81
N ASP A 63 10.21 -2.09 5.89
CA ASP A 63 10.30 -0.64 6.10
C ASP A 63 8.91 -0.06 6.43
N ALA A 64 7.86 -0.70 5.92
CA ALA A 64 6.48 -0.29 6.11
C ALA A 64 5.58 -1.51 6.37
N ILE A 65 4.44 -1.25 7.01
CA ILE A 65 3.39 -2.25 7.28
C ILE A 65 2.02 -1.71 6.92
N LEU A 66 1.07 -2.62 6.71
CA LEU A 66 -0.33 -2.29 6.45
C LEU A 66 -1.16 -2.46 7.72
N LEU A 67 -1.93 -1.43 8.07
CA LEU A 67 -2.99 -1.50 9.10
C LEU A 67 -4.33 -1.26 8.43
N ILE A 68 -5.20 -2.26 8.40
CA ILE A 68 -6.51 -2.17 7.73
C ILE A 68 -7.57 -1.75 8.75
N ALA A 69 -8.11 -0.53 8.63
CA ALA A 69 -9.09 0.00 9.57
C ALA A 69 -10.35 -0.88 9.67
N ALA A 70 -10.76 -1.50 8.57
CA ALA A 70 -11.88 -2.45 8.52
C ALA A 70 -11.62 -3.75 9.31
N ALA A 71 -10.35 -4.17 9.47
CA ALA A 71 -9.97 -5.36 10.25
C ALA A 71 -9.74 -5.04 11.73
N LEU A 72 -9.48 -3.77 12.06
CA LEU A 72 -9.20 -3.27 13.41
C LEU A 72 -10.36 -2.40 13.88
N LEU A 73 -11.44 -3.04 14.35
CA LEU A 73 -12.69 -2.37 14.71
C LEU A 73 -12.60 -1.57 16.01
N ASP A 74 -11.67 -1.91 16.90
CA ASP A 74 -11.38 -1.20 18.13
C ASP A 74 -10.40 -0.05 17.84
N ASP A 75 -10.79 1.18 18.13
CA ASP A 75 -10.00 2.38 17.87
C ASP A 75 -8.75 2.46 18.74
N GLU A 76 -8.82 2.02 19.99
CA GLU A 76 -7.67 1.97 20.90
C GLU A 76 -6.63 0.97 20.38
N HIS A 77 -7.09 -0.21 19.95
CA HIS A 77 -6.21 -1.23 19.38
C HIS A 77 -5.54 -0.77 18.07
N LEU A 78 -6.28 -0.10 17.18
CA LEU A 78 -5.71 0.50 15.96
C LEU A 78 -4.65 1.55 16.32
N ALA A 79 -4.93 2.41 17.30
CA ALA A 79 -4.00 3.45 17.74
C ALA A 79 -2.74 2.85 18.39
N ASP A 80 -2.87 1.79 19.19
CA ASP A 80 -1.75 1.10 19.83
C ASP A 80 -0.82 0.46 18.79
N LEU A 81 -1.38 -0.25 17.80
CA LEU A 81 -0.60 -0.84 16.73
C LEU A 81 0.08 0.22 15.85
N HIS A 82 -0.61 1.32 15.56
CA HIS A 82 -0.04 2.43 14.80
C HIS A 82 1.16 3.06 15.55
N ALA A 83 1.00 3.36 16.84
CA ALA A 83 2.04 3.94 17.67
C ALA A 83 3.25 3.00 17.81
N LEU A 84 3.01 1.71 18.05
CA LEU A 84 4.07 0.71 18.14
C LEU A 84 4.83 0.55 16.81
N ALA A 85 4.13 0.60 15.67
CA ALA A 85 4.80 0.55 14.37
C ALA A 85 5.81 1.71 14.21
N ILE A 86 5.41 2.93 14.57
CA ILE A 86 6.29 4.12 14.56
C ILE A 86 7.47 3.94 15.52
N GLU A 87 7.22 3.45 16.74
CA GLU A 87 8.29 3.20 17.74
C GLU A 87 9.33 2.21 17.22
N LEU A 88 8.89 1.19 16.49
CA LEU A 88 9.76 0.19 15.86
C LEU A 88 10.48 0.70 14.59
N GLY A 89 10.25 1.94 14.19
CA GLY A 89 10.80 2.53 12.97
C GLY A 89 10.19 1.95 11.68
N LEU A 90 8.94 1.48 11.76
CA LEU A 90 8.13 1.08 10.61
C LEU A 90 7.22 2.23 10.18
N THR A 91 6.99 2.40 8.89
CA THR A 91 6.00 3.34 8.38
C THR A 91 4.64 2.64 8.28
N PRO A 92 3.62 3.02 9.09
CA PRO A 92 2.29 2.43 8.96
C PRO A 92 1.53 3.06 7.79
N LEU A 93 1.11 2.24 6.82
CA LEU A 93 0.10 2.55 5.81
C LEU A 93 -1.27 2.17 6.38
N VAL A 94 -2.11 3.16 6.71
CA VAL A 94 -3.44 2.91 7.26
C VAL A 94 -4.45 2.85 6.12
N GLU A 95 -4.97 1.65 5.83
CA GLU A 95 -5.91 1.40 4.74
C GLU A 95 -7.34 1.68 5.18
N VAL A 96 -8.07 2.47 4.36
CA VAL A 96 -9.47 2.85 4.56
C VAL A 96 -10.29 2.61 3.30
N HIS A 97 -11.62 2.31 3.47
CA HIS A 97 -12.54 2.00 2.37
C HIS A 97 -13.75 2.94 2.32
N ASN A 98 -14.02 3.68 3.38
CA ASN A 98 -15.19 4.54 3.51
C ASN A 98 -14.93 5.73 4.45
N ALA A 99 -15.92 6.64 4.52
CA ALA A 99 -15.82 7.87 5.31
C ALA A 99 -15.62 7.60 6.82
N VAL A 100 -16.29 6.60 7.37
CA VAL A 100 -16.18 6.27 8.81
C VAL A 100 -14.77 5.78 9.13
N GLU A 101 -14.20 4.90 8.33
CA GLU A 101 -12.82 4.44 8.50
C GLU A 101 -11.81 5.57 8.30
N THR A 102 -12.07 6.48 7.35
CA THR A 102 -11.24 7.68 7.13
C THR A 102 -11.25 8.58 8.37
N GLU A 103 -12.42 8.86 8.96
CA GLU A 103 -12.54 9.65 10.19
C GLU A 103 -11.78 8.99 11.34
N ARG A 104 -11.86 7.67 11.51
CA ARG A 104 -11.09 6.91 12.51
C ARG A 104 -9.59 7.03 12.31
N ALA A 105 -9.12 6.86 11.08
CA ALA A 105 -7.71 6.99 10.73
C ALA A 105 -7.16 8.40 11.03
N LEU A 106 -7.97 9.44 10.80
CA LEU A 106 -7.60 10.83 11.08
C LEU A 106 -7.50 11.16 12.57
N GLN A 107 -8.00 10.32 13.48
CA GLN A 107 -7.80 10.46 14.93
C GLN A 107 -6.45 9.91 15.42
N LEU A 108 -5.74 9.14 14.59
CA LEU A 108 -4.45 8.58 14.97
C LEU A 108 -3.41 9.69 15.12
N LYS A 109 -2.68 9.64 16.23
CA LYS A 109 -1.58 10.58 16.46
C LYS A 109 -0.46 10.32 15.43
N ASP A 110 0.07 11.39 14.86
CA ASP A 110 1.18 11.34 13.90
C ASP A 110 0.86 10.50 12.64
N ILE A 111 -0.41 10.53 12.19
CA ILE A 111 -0.79 9.91 10.92
C ILE A 111 -0.20 10.70 9.75
N HIS A 112 0.55 10.05 8.88
CA HIS A 112 1.21 10.67 7.73
C HIS A 112 0.94 9.98 6.39
N LEU A 113 0.40 8.74 6.43
CA LEU A 113 0.21 7.90 5.26
C LEU A 113 -1.11 7.14 5.34
N ILE A 114 -2.02 7.41 4.41
CA ILE A 114 -3.32 6.74 4.31
C ILE A 114 -3.43 6.08 2.94
N GLY A 115 -3.83 4.80 2.96
CA GLY A 115 -4.21 4.04 1.78
C GLY A 115 -5.71 4.11 1.56
N ILE A 116 -6.16 4.53 0.38
CA ILE A 116 -7.58 4.45 0.01
C ILE A 116 -7.74 3.26 -0.90
N ASN A 117 -8.38 2.20 -0.40
CA ASN A 117 -8.63 1.00 -1.17
C ASN A 117 -9.95 1.14 -1.94
N ASN A 118 -9.86 1.14 -3.26
CA ASN A 118 -10.99 1.24 -4.18
C ASN A 118 -11.81 -0.06 -4.28
N ARG A 119 -11.37 -1.15 -3.65
CA ARG A 119 -12.09 -2.42 -3.57
C ARG A 119 -12.92 -2.47 -2.30
N ASP A 120 -14.22 -2.59 -2.43
CA ASP A 120 -15.10 -2.89 -1.31
C ASP A 120 -14.83 -4.33 -0.82
N LEU A 121 -14.52 -4.49 0.46
CA LEU A 121 -14.18 -5.81 1.02
C LEU A 121 -15.40 -6.72 1.23
N THR A 122 -16.61 -6.19 1.09
CA THR A 122 -17.86 -6.95 1.25
C THR A 122 -18.39 -7.45 -0.09
N THR A 123 -18.43 -6.56 -1.10
CA THR A 123 -19.00 -6.86 -2.43
C THR A 123 -17.92 -7.25 -3.46
N PHE A 124 -16.65 -6.92 -3.17
CA PHE A 124 -15.51 -7.00 -4.07
C PHE A 124 -15.60 -6.08 -5.30
N ASP A 125 -16.58 -5.20 -5.35
CA ASP A 125 -16.67 -4.17 -6.38
C ASP A 125 -15.48 -3.21 -6.30
N VAL A 126 -15.02 -2.75 -7.46
CA VAL A 126 -13.86 -1.84 -7.55
C VAL A 126 -14.28 -0.55 -8.24
N SER A 127 -14.01 0.59 -7.60
CA SER A 127 -14.33 1.90 -8.17
C SER A 127 -13.37 3.00 -7.72
N LEU A 128 -12.70 3.66 -8.64
CA LEU A 128 -11.86 4.83 -8.35
C LEU A 128 -12.65 6.02 -7.74
N ARG A 129 -13.98 5.98 -7.80
CA ARG A 129 -14.83 6.96 -7.13
C ARG A 129 -14.65 6.96 -5.61
N THR A 130 -14.27 5.81 -5.02
CA THR A 130 -13.96 5.73 -3.59
C THR A 130 -12.86 6.71 -3.25
N THR A 131 -11.75 6.68 -3.96
CA THR A 131 -10.65 7.66 -3.76
C THR A 131 -11.11 9.08 -4.00
N GLU A 132 -11.86 9.36 -5.08
CA GLU A 132 -12.36 10.70 -5.39
C GLU A 132 -13.28 11.27 -4.30
N GLN A 133 -14.05 10.43 -3.62
CA GLN A 133 -14.96 10.82 -2.54
C GLN A 133 -14.24 11.00 -1.21
N LEU A 134 -13.26 10.17 -0.89
CA LEU A 134 -12.58 10.21 0.40
C LEU A 134 -11.42 11.22 0.44
N ARG A 135 -10.73 11.44 -0.68
CA ARG A 135 -9.60 12.36 -0.74
C ARG A 135 -9.88 13.76 -0.19
N PRO A 136 -11.05 14.39 -0.48
CA PRO A 136 -11.38 15.72 0.09
C PRO A 136 -11.55 15.76 1.60
N MET A 137 -11.74 14.62 2.27
CA MET A 137 -11.85 14.52 3.72
C MET A 137 -10.49 14.53 4.42
N ILE A 138 -9.41 14.26 3.67
CA ILE A 138 -8.07 14.06 4.22
C ILE A 138 -7.24 15.33 4.04
N PRO A 139 -6.61 15.86 5.11
CA PRO A 139 -5.75 17.02 5.05
C PRO A 139 -4.61 16.88 4.01
N PRO A 140 -4.20 17.97 3.35
CA PRO A 140 -3.22 17.91 2.25
C PRO A 140 -1.81 17.51 2.68
N GLU A 141 -1.49 17.61 3.96
CA GLU A 141 -0.21 17.19 4.54
C GLU A 141 -0.07 15.68 4.72
N ILE A 142 -1.17 14.91 4.60
CA ILE A 142 -1.17 13.46 4.69
C ILE A 142 -0.99 12.88 3.29
N THR A 143 0.04 12.04 3.12
CA THR A 143 0.32 11.33 1.88
C THR A 143 -0.76 10.28 1.59
N ILE A 144 -1.28 10.28 0.37
CA ILE A 144 -2.35 9.37 -0.06
C ILE A 144 -1.83 8.35 -1.07
N VAL A 145 -2.07 7.09 -0.76
CA VAL A 145 -1.85 5.95 -1.65
C VAL A 145 -3.22 5.44 -2.13
N ALA A 146 -3.48 5.46 -3.43
CA ALA A 146 -4.67 4.79 -3.97
C ALA A 146 -4.35 3.32 -4.28
N GLU A 147 -5.25 2.43 -3.84
CA GLU A 147 -5.10 0.99 -3.99
C GLU A 147 -6.26 0.38 -4.77
N SER A 148 -5.99 -0.67 -5.53
CA SER A 148 -6.96 -1.42 -6.35
C SER A 148 -7.59 -0.62 -7.51
N GLY A 149 -7.91 -1.31 -8.59
CA GLY A 149 -8.65 -0.75 -9.73
C GLY A 149 -7.86 0.17 -10.65
N ILE A 150 -6.53 0.13 -10.59
CA ILE A 150 -5.64 0.97 -11.37
C ILE A 150 -4.96 0.09 -12.42
N TYR A 151 -5.31 0.27 -13.69
CA TYR A 151 -4.86 -0.58 -14.79
C TYR A 151 -4.15 0.18 -15.92
N THR A 152 -4.40 1.49 -16.05
CA THR A 152 -3.94 2.30 -17.17
C THR A 152 -3.33 3.62 -16.71
N ALA A 153 -2.51 4.25 -17.58
CA ALA A 153 -2.02 5.61 -17.35
C ALA A 153 -3.17 6.62 -17.14
N GLY A 154 -4.32 6.41 -17.83
CA GLY A 154 -5.52 7.24 -17.64
C GLY A 154 -6.11 7.16 -16.24
N ASP A 155 -6.03 6.00 -15.57
CA ASP A 155 -6.44 5.84 -14.18
C ASP A 155 -5.49 6.63 -13.26
N VAL A 156 -4.18 6.57 -13.53
CA VAL A 156 -3.17 7.34 -12.78
C VAL A 156 -3.41 8.84 -12.93
N GLU A 157 -3.62 9.34 -14.15
CA GLU A 157 -3.95 10.74 -14.40
C GLU A 157 -5.22 11.18 -13.68
N ARG A 158 -6.25 10.31 -13.67
CA ARG A 158 -7.51 10.56 -12.98
C ARG A 158 -7.29 10.75 -11.49
N LEU A 159 -6.49 9.89 -10.84
CA LEU A 159 -6.15 9.95 -9.42
C LEU A 159 -5.25 11.17 -9.10
N ALA A 160 -4.32 11.50 -9.98
CA ALA A 160 -3.46 12.67 -9.83
C ALA A 160 -4.26 13.99 -9.80
N ARG A 161 -5.37 14.10 -10.57
CA ARG A 161 -6.25 15.28 -10.56
C ARG A 161 -6.92 15.54 -9.23
N VAL A 162 -7.05 14.52 -8.38
CA VAL A 162 -7.59 14.65 -7.02
C VAL A 162 -6.49 14.62 -5.96
N SER A 163 -5.24 14.89 -6.35
CA SER A 163 -4.08 14.99 -5.45
C SER A 163 -3.82 13.68 -4.68
N VAL A 164 -3.82 12.56 -5.39
CA VAL A 164 -3.24 11.30 -4.90
C VAL A 164 -1.75 11.35 -5.16
N ASP A 165 -0.95 10.96 -4.16
CA ASP A 165 0.50 11.08 -4.19
C ASP A 165 1.19 9.83 -4.74
N ALA A 166 0.59 8.65 -4.48
CA ALA A 166 1.13 7.36 -4.92
C ALA A 166 0.01 6.36 -5.22
N ILE A 167 0.38 5.29 -5.93
CA ILE A 167 -0.52 4.16 -6.23
C ILE A 167 0.11 2.85 -5.76
N LEU A 168 -0.71 1.92 -5.28
CA LEU A 168 -0.32 0.56 -4.98
C LEU A 168 -1.01 -0.40 -5.95
N VAL A 169 -0.23 -1.06 -6.80
CA VAL A 169 -0.71 -1.88 -7.90
C VAL A 169 -0.12 -3.28 -7.83
N GLY A 170 -0.98 -4.30 -7.92
CA GLY A 170 -0.58 -5.70 -8.02
C GLY A 170 -1.15 -6.35 -9.27
N GLU A 171 -2.48 -6.45 -9.35
CA GLU A 171 -3.19 -7.21 -10.39
C GLU A 171 -2.80 -6.79 -11.82
N ALA A 172 -2.78 -5.49 -12.11
CA ALA A 172 -2.42 -5.00 -13.44
C ALA A 172 -0.98 -5.32 -13.85
N LEU A 173 -0.07 -5.49 -12.88
CA LEU A 173 1.32 -5.85 -13.16
C LEU A 173 1.47 -7.34 -13.43
N ILE A 174 0.89 -8.20 -12.57
CA ILE A 174 1.07 -9.66 -12.67
C ILE A 174 0.29 -10.27 -13.86
N THR A 175 -0.76 -9.59 -14.33
CA THR A 175 -1.55 -10.03 -15.49
C THR A 175 -1.05 -9.42 -16.81
N ALA A 176 -0.12 -8.48 -16.77
CA ALA A 176 0.41 -7.84 -17.97
C ALA A 176 1.30 -8.80 -18.77
N PRO A 177 1.21 -8.79 -20.11
CA PRO A 177 2.12 -9.55 -20.97
C PRO A 177 3.60 -9.13 -20.81
N ASP A 178 3.83 -7.84 -20.52
CA ASP A 178 5.15 -7.24 -20.23
C ASP A 178 5.04 -6.41 -18.96
N ILE A 179 5.59 -6.95 -17.88
CA ILE A 179 5.56 -6.31 -16.56
C ILE A 179 6.41 -5.03 -16.55
N ALA A 180 7.56 -5.03 -17.18
CA ALA A 180 8.45 -3.86 -17.21
C ALA A 180 7.79 -2.68 -17.91
N LEU A 181 7.15 -2.93 -19.05
CA LEU A 181 6.38 -1.92 -19.79
C LEU A 181 5.21 -1.38 -18.95
N LYS A 182 4.48 -2.27 -18.27
CA LYS A 182 3.34 -1.87 -17.43
C LYS A 182 3.78 -1.05 -16.23
N VAL A 183 4.90 -1.36 -15.59
CA VAL A 183 5.45 -0.53 -14.50
C VAL A 183 5.78 0.86 -15.02
N ARG A 184 6.46 0.98 -16.16
CA ARG A 184 6.78 2.28 -16.78
C ARG A 184 5.53 3.09 -17.13
N GLU A 185 4.52 2.44 -17.71
CA GLU A 185 3.23 3.07 -18.02
C GLU A 185 2.60 3.69 -16.77
N LEU A 186 2.55 2.92 -15.66
CA LEU A 186 1.87 3.35 -14.44
C LEU A 186 2.72 4.30 -13.57
N SER A 187 4.05 4.27 -13.70
CA SER A 187 4.96 5.20 -13.00
C SER A 187 5.11 6.56 -13.70
N GLY A 188 4.50 6.73 -14.87
CA GLY A 188 4.60 7.96 -15.66
C GLY A 188 5.95 8.12 -16.38
N LEU A 189 6.79 7.09 -16.42
CA LEU A 189 8.01 7.11 -17.22
C LEU A 189 7.64 6.93 -18.69
N ASN A 190 8.05 7.90 -19.53
CA ASN A 190 7.77 7.88 -20.97
C ASN A 190 8.29 6.60 -21.63
N VAL A 191 7.40 5.88 -22.29
CA VAL A 191 7.69 4.62 -23.02
C VAL A 191 8.39 4.91 -24.36
N GLU A 192 8.47 6.19 -24.78
CA GLU A 192 8.98 6.60 -26.09
C GLU A 192 10.51 6.76 -26.17
N THR A 193 11.28 6.42 -25.14
CA THR A 193 12.73 6.70 -25.09
C THR A 193 13.58 5.43 -25.00
N LEU A 194 13.29 4.40 -25.84
CA LEU A 194 14.23 3.28 -26.11
C LEU A 194 14.27 2.95 -27.58
#